data_4c3fd97a45192f9b903b403c0372e4f1
#
_entry.id   4c3fd97a45192f9b903b403c0372e4f1
#
_cell.length_a   1.000
_cell.length_b   1.000
_cell.length_c   1.000
_cell.angle_alpha   90.00
_cell.angle_beta   90.00
_cell.angle_gamma   90.00
#
_symmetry.space_group_name_H-M   'P 1'
#
loop_
_entity.id
_entity.type
_entity.pdbx_description
1 polymer ?
#
loop_
_entity_poly.entity_id
_entity_poly.type
_entity_poly.pdbx_seq_one_letter_code
_entity_poly.pdbx_strand_id
1 'polypeptide(L)'
;PTNSWRYWWYDEWDAEISAYAARRSLPYCNAIPAADSIGLDWSSDTYDGGVHLNVSGAEKLSVWFGRYLRADSALSDALPDRRTDSAFSSVWRARVERFEARKRGQ
;
A
#
# COMPACT_ATOMS: atom_id res chain seq x y z
N PRO A 1 -12.73 -10.40 -0.16
CA PRO A 1 -13.00 -10.07 0.24
C PRO A 1 -13.23 -9.43 0.12
N THR A 2 -12.66 -9.80 0.30
CA THR A 2 -13.71 -9.82 -0.66
C THR A 2 -14.78 -8.82 -0.35
N ASN A 3 -15.12 -8.64 0.89
CA ASN A 3 -16.17 -7.74 1.32
C ASN A 3 -15.69 -6.76 2.41
N SER A 4 -14.40 -6.63 2.60
CA SER A 4 -13.87 -5.72 3.62
C SER A 4 -14.26 -4.26 3.38
N TRP A 5 -14.40 -3.86 2.14
CA TRP A 5 -14.90 -2.53 1.76
C TRP A 5 -16.42 -2.39 1.89
N ARG A 6 -17.14 -3.48 2.10
CA ARG A 6 -18.59 -3.47 2.33
C ARG A 6 -18.95 -3.47 3.81
N TYR A 7 -18.00 -3.15 4.68
CA TYR A 7 -18.35 -2.91 6.07
C TYR A 7 -19.37 -1.80 6.17
N TRP A 8 -20.25 -1.94 7.13
CA TRP A 8 -21.24 -0.95 7.43
C TRP A 8 -20.56 0.40 7.66
N TRP A 9 -21.13 1.42 7.06
CA TRP A 9 -20.63 2.79 7.06
C TRP A 9 -19.28 3.00 6.34
N TYR A 10 -18.90 2.13 5.42
CA TYR A 10 -17.66 2.32 4.66
C TYR A 10 -17.66 3.65 3.89
N ASP A 11 -18.75 3.96 3.21
CA ASP A 11 -18.86 5.17 2.40
C ASP A 11 -18.82 6.43 3.29
N GLU A 12 -19.43 6.37 4.46
CA GLU A 12 -19.40 7.45 5.44
C GLU A 12 -17.99 7.64 6.01
N TRP A 13 -17.29 6.58 6.36
CA TRP A 13 -15.91 6.68 6.83
C TRP A 13 -14.97 7.23 5.77
N ASP A 14 -15.09 6.76 4.55
CA ASP A 14 -14.27 7.24 3.44
C ASP A 14 -14.51 8.72 3.19
N ALA A 15 -15.77 9.15 3.19
CA ALA A 15 -16.15 10.54 3.06
C ALA A 15 -15.62 11.42 4.22
N GLU A 16 -15.73 10.95 5.47
CA GLU A 16 -15.21 11.69 6.63
C GLU A 16 -13.69 11.82 6.61
N ILE A 17 -12.97 10.74 6.31
CA ILE A 17 -11.50 10.75 6.24
C ILE A 17 -11.05 11.66 5.10
N SER A 18 -11.68 11.56 3.93
CA SER A 18 -11.39 12.41 2.78
C SER A 18 -11.63 13.89 3.09
N ALA A 19 -12.76 14.22 3.71
CA ALA A 19 -13.07 15.58 4.13
C ALA A 19 -12.09 16.11 5.20
N TYR A 20 -11.70 15.27 6.14
CA TYR A 20 -10.69 15.63 7.14
C TYR A 20 -9.35 15.93 6.49
N ALA A 21 -8.89 15.06 5.60
CA ALA A 21 -7.63 15.25 4.86
C ALA A 21 -7.65 16.55 4.04
N ALA A 22 -8.74 16.80 3.31
CA ALA A 22 -8.91 18.01 2.54
C ALA A 22 -8.84 19.28 3.39
N ARG A 23 -9.52 19.31 4.56
CA ARG A 23 -9.46 20.46 5.47
C ARG A 23 -8.05 20.74 6.04
N ARG A 24 -7.19 19.74 6.04
CA ARG A 24 -5.81 19.81 6.54
C ARG A 24 -4.77 19.90 5.44
N SER A 25 -5.19 19.97 4.18
CA SER A 25 -4.32 19.91 3.00
C SER A 25 -3.39 18.68 3.02
N LEU A 26 -3.91 17.55 3.51
CA LEU A 26 -3.21 16.28 3.53
C LEU A 26 -3.59 15.45 2.30
N PRO A 27 -2.63 14.80 1.64
CA PRO A 27 -2.96 13.84 0.59
C PRO A 27 -3.71 12.65 1.20
N TYR A 28 -4.76 12.21 0.53
CA TYR A 28 -5.54 11.03 0.90
C TYR A 28 -5.58 10.04 -0.25
N CYS A 29 -5.31 8.79 0.05
CA CYS A 29 -5.35 7.71 -0.93
C CYS A 29 -6.11 6.51 -0.35
N ASN A 30 -7.26 6.19 -0.93
CA ASN A 30 -8.00 4.97 -0.63
C ASN A 30 -7.69 3.93 -1.70
N ALA A 31 -6.98 2.85 -1.33
CA ALA A 31 -6.60 1.79 -2.25
C ALA A 31 -7.69 0.72 -2.44
N ILE A 32 -8.74 0.71 -1.61
CA ILE A 32 -9.78 -0.33 -1.67
C ILE A 32 -10.53 -0.31 -3.01
N PRO A 33 -11.01 0.85 -3.51
CA PRO A 33 -11.67 0.90 -4.83
C PRO A 33 -10.72 0.58 -5.99
N ALA A 34 -9.43 0.67 -5.77
CA ALA A 34 -8.41 0.40 -6.79
C ALA A 34 -7.99 -1.09 -6.85
N ALA A 35 -8.56 -1.96 -6.03
CA ALA A 35 -8.15 -3.37 -5.90
C ALA A 35 -8.00 -4.10 -7.24
N ASP A 36 -8.98 -3.93 -8.14
CA ASP A 36 -8.92 -4.55 -9.48
C ASP A 36 -7.77 -3.99 -10.32
N SER A 37 -7.53 -2.69 -10.28
CA SER A 37 -6.43 -2.04 -11.00
C SER A 37 -5.05 -2.35 -10.40
N ILE A 38 -5.00 -2.70 -9.11
CA ILE A 38 -3.82 -3.22 -8.42
C ILE A 38 -3.54 -4.66 -8.86
N GLY A 39 -4.56 -5.37 -9.31
CA GLY A 39 -4.52 -6.79 -9.66
C GLY A 39 -4.56 -7.69 -8.43
N LEU A 40 -5.27 -7.27 -7.37
CA LEU A 40 -5.47 -8.07 -6.18
C LEU A 40 -6.49 -9.17 -6.44
N ASP A 41 -6.09 -10.39 -6.15
CA ASP A 41 -6.97 -11.56 -6.03
C ASP A 41 -7.13 -11.91 -4.56
N TRP A 42 -8.29 -11.64 -4.02
CA TRP A 42 -8.57 -11.82 -2.58
C TRP A 42 -8.46 -13.27 -2.11
N SER A 43 -8.58 -14.24 -3.02
CA SER A 43 -8.44 -15.65 -2.70
C SER A 43 -6.99 -16.11 -2.56
N SER A 44 -6.08 -15.48 -3.30
CA SER A 44 -4.67 -15.86 -3.37
C SER A 44 -3.71 -14.83 -2.75
N ASP A 45 -4.14 -13.57 -2.62
CA ASP A 45 -3.32 -12.48 -2.13
C ASP A 45 -3.59 -12.11 -0.66
N THR A 46 -4.38 -12.93 0.05
CA THR A 46 -4.70 -12.71 1.46
C THR A 46 -4.47 -13.96 2.29
N TYR A 47 -4.31 -13.77 3.62
CA TYR A 47 -4.17 -14.89 4.56
C TYR A 47 -5.51 -15.48 5.00
N ASP A 48 -6.58 -14.66 4.97
CA ASP A 48 -7.81 -14.90 5.72
C ASP A 48 -9.07 -14.56 4.92
N GLY A 49 -9.04 -14.84 3.64
CA GLY A 49 -10.22 -14.67 2.78
C GLY A 49 -10.58 -13.23 2.48
N GLY A 50 -9.59 -12.34 2.46
CA GLY A 50 -9.77 -10.98 1.95
C GLY A 50 -9.68 -9.86 2.99
N VAL A 51 -9.17 -10.13 4.19
CA VAL A 51 -9.02 -9.09 5.22
C VAL A 51 -7.57 -8.60 5.29
N HIS A 52 -6.60 -9.50 5.40
CA HIS A 52 -5.18 -9.14 5.50
C HIS A 52 -4.39 -9.66 4.31
N LEU A 53 -3.65 -8.77 3.66
CA LEU A 53 -2.78 -9.15 2.55
C LEU A 53 -1.65 -10.06 3.01
N ASN A 54 -1.41 -11.12 2.25
CA ASN A 54 -0.19 -11.91 2.34
C ASN A 54 0.98 -11.22 1.60
N VAL A 55 2.14 -11.88 1.48
CA VAL A 55 3.31 -11.28 0.82
C VAL A 55 3.02 -10.91 -0.63
N SER A 56 2.30 -11.76 -1.38
CA SER A 56 1.94 -11.49 -2.77
C SER A 56 1.06 -10.25 -2.90
N GLY A 57 -0.02 -10.17 -2.10
CA GLY A 57 -0.90 -9.02 -2.09
C GLY A 57 -0.20 -7.73 -1.65
N ALA A 58 0.65 -7.83 -0.62
CA ALA A 58 1.43 -6.69 -0.15
C ALA A 58 2.44 -6.19 -1.21
N GLU A 59 3.04 -7.08 -1.99
CA GLU A 59 3.94 -6.73 -3.09
C GLU A 59 3.19 -5.96 -4.19
N LYS A 60 2.04 -6.47 -4.62
CA LYS A 60 1.18 -5.82 -5.63
C LYS A 60 0.75 -4.41 -5.19
N LEU A 61 0.24 -4.31 -3.96
CA LEU A 61 -0.15 -3.02 -3.39
C LEU A 61 1.04 -2.05 -3.30
N SER A 62 2.21 -2.52 -2.88
CA SER A 62 3.41 -1.69 -2.74
C SER A 62 3.89 -1.13 -4.08
N VAL A 63 3.86 -1.94 -5.14
CA VAL A 63 4.21 -1.50 -6.49
C VAL A 63 3.24 -0.44 -6.99
N TRP A 64 1.94 -0.66 -6.82
CA TRP A 64 0.92 0.31 -7.18
C TRP A 64 1.07 1.62 -6.40
N PHE A 65 1.23 1.53 -5.09
CA PHE A 65 1.39 2.70 -4.22
C PHE A 65 2.67 3.49 -4.55
N GLY A 66 3.76 2.80 -4.88
CA GLY A 66 4.97 3.47 -5.34
C GLY A 66 4.80 4.23 -6.67
N ARG A 67 3.93 3.75 -7.56
CA ARG A 67 3.55 4.47 -8.78
C ARG A 67 2.67 5.68 -8.46
N TYR A 68 1.71 5.50 -7.56
CA TYR A 68 0.84 6.57 -7.07
C TYR A 68 1.66 7.74 -6.49
N LEU A 69 2.62 7.44 -5.59
CA LEU A 69 3.49 8.45 -4.99
C LEU A 69 4.35 9.20 -6.03
N ARG A 70 4.81 8.50 -7.06
CA ARG A 70 5.62 9.12 -8.13
C ARG A 70 4.81 9.96 -9.11
N ALA A 71 3.53 9.69 -9.25
CA ALA A 71 2.64 10.45 -10.13
C ALA A 71 2.31 11.83 -9.56
N ASP A 72 2.40 11.99 -8.25
CA ASP A 72 2.23 13.29 -7.57
C ASP A 72 3.61 13.92 -7.37
N SER A 73 3.88 15.04 -8.05
CA SER A 73 5.18 15.71 -7.99
C SER A 73 5.52 16.21 -6.59
N ALA A 74 4.54 16.72 -5.83
CA ALA A 74 4.78 17.21 -4.47
C ALA A 74 5.18 16.07 -3.52
N LEU A 75 4.55 14.88 -3.65
CA LEU A 75 4.91 13.71 -2.89
C LEU A 75 6.25 13.13 -3.34
N SER A 76 6.49 13.06 -4.65
CA SER A 76 7.74 12.56 -5.22
C SER A 76 8.95 13.37 -4.75
N ASP A 77 8.84 14.70 -4.78
CA ASP A 77 9.91 15.59 -4.36
C ASP A 77 10.17 15.54 -2.84
N ALA A 78 9.13 15.29 -2.06
CA ALA A 78 9.24 15.14 -0.61
C ALA A 78 9.81 13.78 -0.16
N LEU A 79 9.84 12.77 -1.03
CA LEU A 79 10.25 11.40 -0.73
C LEU A 79 11.53 11.02 -1.50
N PRO A 80 12.71 11.45 -1.06
CA PRO A 80 13.95 11.15 -1.75
C PRO A 80 14.22 9.64 -1.78
N ASP A 81 14.75 9.15 -2.90
CA ASP A 81 15.23 7.76 -3.00
C ASP A 81 16.48 7.57 -2.15
N ARG A 82 16.35 6.84 -1.06
CA ARG A 82 17.44 6.57 -0.13
C ARG A 82 18.10 5.19 -0.32
N ARG A 83 17.78 4.47 -1.37
CA ARG A 83 18.38 3.14 -1.62
C ARG A 83 19.87 3.23 -1.87
N THR A 84 20.34 4.34 -2.44
CA THR A 84 21.75 4.62 -2.70
C THR A 84 22.43 5.43 -1.61
N ASP A 85 21.71 5.88 -0.60
CA ASP A 85 22.26 6.62 0.54
C ASP A 85 23.09 5.67 1.42
N SER A 86 24.37 5.98 1.61
CA SER A 86 25.29 5.14 2.37
C SER A 86 24.86 4.91 3.82
N ALA A 87 24.19 5.89 4.43
CA ALA A 87 23.68 5.79 5.80
C ALA A 87 22.53 4.78 5.94
N PHE A 88 21.77 4.53 4.86
CA PHE A 88 20.59 3.66 4.86
C PHE A 88 20.79 2.35 4.10
N SER A 89 21.84 2.23 3.29
CA SER A 89 22.01 1.09 2.38
C SER A 89 22.10 -0.26 3.09
N SER A 90 22.73 -0.33 4.27
CA SER A 90 22.81 -1.57 5.06
C SER A 90 21.47 -1.97 5.66
N VAL A 91 20.72 -1.00 6.19
CA VAL A 91 19.37 -1.21 6.75
C VAL A 91 18.42 -1.65 5.64
N TRP A 92 18.51 -1.01 4.48
CA TRP A 92 17.69 -1.35 3.31
C TRP A 92 17.95 -2.78 2.85
N ARG A 93 19.23 -3.18 2.67
CA ARG A 93 19.59 -4.54 2.29
C ARG A 93 19.06 -5.59 3.27
N ALA A 94 19.25 -5.38 4.56
CA ALA A 94 18.75 -6.30 5.58
C ALA A 94 17.21 -6.44 5.58
N ARG A 95 16.48 -5.37 5.20
CA ARG A 95 15.02 -5.44 5.04
C ARG A 95 14.62 -6.21 3.79
N VAL A 96 15.30 -5.98 2.67
CA VAL A 96 15.06 -6.72 1.42
C VAL A 96 15.33 -8.20 1.63
N GLU A 97 16.45 -8.58 2.23
CA GLU A 97 16.80 -9.97 2.54
C GLU A 97 15.71 -10.66 3.39
N ARG A 98 15.21 -9.97 4.43
CA ARG A 98 14.11 -10.48 5.25
C ARG A 98 12.80 -10.65 4.47
N PHE A 99 12.49 -9.71 3.60
CA PHE A 99 11.31 -9.80 2.75
C PHE A 99 11.40 -10.99 1.79
N GLU A 100 12.53 -11.14 1.10
CA GLU A 100 12.77 -12.25 0.20
C GLU A 100 12.78 -13.62 0.91
N ALA A 101 13.29 -13.69 2.13
CA ALA A 101 13.22 -14.90 2.94
C ALA A 101 11.78 -15.29 3.28
N ARG A 102 10.93 -14.32 3.65
CA ARG A 102 9.49 -14.57 3.88
C ARG A 102 8.77 -15.03 2.63
N LYS A 103 9.08 -14.42 1.48
CA LYS A 103 8.49 -14.78 0.19
C LYS A 103 8.79 -16.23 -0.21
N ARG A 104 10.00 -16.73 0.10
CA ARG A 104 10.39 -18.13 -0.16
C ARG A 104 9.78 -19.14 0.81
N GLY A 105 9.30 -18.71 1.95
CA GLY A 105 8.69 -19.56 2.97
C GLY A 105 7.17 -19.67 2.90
N GLN A 106 6.56 -19.04 1.91
CA GLN A 106 5.13 -19.13 1.59
C GLN A 106 4.91 -19.99 0.36
#